data_e0bb03d6ce462cf36753128a313cc9f9
#
_entry.id   e0bb03d6ce462cf36753128a313cc9f9
#
_cell.length_a   1.000
_cell.length_b   1.000
_cell.length_c   1.000
_cell.angle_alpha   90.00
_cell.angle_beta   90.00
_cell.angle_gamma   90.00
#
_symmetry.space_group_name_H-M   'P 1'
#
loop_
_entity.id
_entity.type
_entity.pdbx_description
1 polymer ?
#
loop_
_entity_poly.entity_id
_entity_poly.type
_entity_poly.pdbx_seq_one_letter_code
_entity_poly.pdbx_strand_id
1 'polypeptide(L)'
;IIKNGSQNTIKSYSYCFCQLLSFIKSKGLVVSKLKIEDLTLNIISDFLNSIEVVQKCSVTTRNLRLAAIRSFAKYVSSVEPQYLLWYSMLKYIPNKKENIKTFEGAAQPKIHYLEKEEMQVLLNAPDKTTKQGMRDYVLLMFMYNTGTRASEVVNVKISDIHIGSPNTVSVVYVRGKGNKTRPCPLWDTT
;
A
#
# COMPACT_ATOMS: atom_id res chain seq x y z
N ILE A 1 -13.39 11.82 -15.26
CA ILE A 1 -11.92 11.85 -15.08
C ILE A 1 -11.53 10.57 -14.36
N ILE A 2 -11.13 9.56 -15.12
CA ILE A 2 -10.63 8.30 -14.56
C ILE A 2 -9.25 8.63 -13.96
N LYS A 3 -9.17 8.71 -12.62
CA LYS A 3 -7.87 8.75 -11.97
C LYS A 3 -7.11 7.48 -12.37
N ASN A 4 -5.94 7.63 -12.97
CA ASN A 4 -5.00 6.52 -13.21
C ASN A 4 -4.55 5.96 -11.85
N GLY A 5 -5.40 5.15 -11.22
CA GLY A 5 -5.06 4.43 -9.99
C GLY A 5 -4.05 3.34 -10.30
N SER A 6 -3.08 3.13 -9.41
CA SER A 6 -2.20 1.98 -9.55
C SER A 6 -3.01 0.67 -9.50
N GLN A 7 -2.54 -0.39 -10.15
CA GLN A 7 -3.18 -1.70 -10.13
C GLN A 7 -3.46 -2.20 -8.70
N ASN A 8 -2.56 -1.92 -7.77
CA ASN A 8 -2.73 -2.25 -6.36
C ASN A 8 -3.88 -1.46 -5.70
N THR A 9 -4.07 -0.20 -6.07
CA THR A 9 -5.20 0.62 -5.60
C THR A 9 -6.51 0.07 -6.13
N ILE A 10 -6.56 -0.28 -7.43
CA ILE A 10 -7.74 -0.88 -8.06
C ILE A 10 -8.10 -2.19 -7.36
N LYS A 11 -7.15 -3.10 -7.18
CA LYS A 11 -7.36 -4.38 -6.46
C LYS A 11 -7.88 -4.17 -5.03
N SER A 12 -7.28 -3.23 -4.30
CA SER A 12 -7.69 -2.93 -2.92
C SER A 12 -9.10 -2.37 -2.83
N TYR A 13 -9.49 -1.50 -3.76
CA TYR A 13 -10.83 -0.93 -3.82
C TYR A 13 -11.85 -1.97 -4.29
N SER A 14 -11.54 -2.78 -5.31
CA SER A 14 -12.40 -3.88 -5.74
C SER A 14 -12.69 -4.84 -4.59
N TYR A 15 -11.67 -5.24 -3.84
CA TYR A 15 -11.83 -6.09 -2.67
C TYR A 15 -12.73 -5.45 -1.60
N CYS A 16 -12.58 -4.14 -1.36
CA CYS A 16 -13.47 -3.40 -0.45
C CYS A 16 -14.94 -3.50 -0.89
N PHE A 17 -15.22 -3.28 -2.17
CA PHE A 17 -16.59 -3.34 -2.68
C PHE A 17 -17.16 -4.76 -2.70
N CYS A 18 -16.35 -5.77 -2.99
CA CYS A 18 -16.78 -7.16 -2.85
C CYS A 18 -17.20 -7.48 -1.40
N GLN A 19 -16.42 -7.03 -0.40
CA GLN A 19 -16.78 -7.19 1.01
C GLN A 19 -18.06 -6.43 1.38
N LEU A 20 -18.22 -5.19 0.91
CA LEU A 20 -19.41 -4.38 1.17
C LEU A 20 -20.66 -5.05 0.56
N LEU A 21 -20.59 -5.50 -0.69
CA LEU A 21 -21.72 -6.15 -1.35
C LEU A 21 -22.07 -7.48 -0.67
N SER A 22 -21.09 -8.26 -0.22
CA SER A 22 -21.32 -9.48 0.58
C SER A 22 -22.01 -9.16 1.90
N PHE A 23 -21.61 -8.09 2.58
CA PHE A 23 -22.24 -7.62 3.80
C PHE A 23 -23.70 -7.18 3.56
N ILE A 24 -23.96 -6.42 2.49
CA ILE A 24 -25.30 -5.98 2.10
C ILE A 24 -26.21 -7.18 1.82
N LYS A 25 -25.67 -8.20 1.11
CA LYS A 25 -26.38 -9.46 0.86
C LYS A 25 -26.73 -10.18 2.16
N SER A 26 -25.84 -10.20 3.14
CA SER A 26 -26.11 -10.82 4.46
C SER A 26 -27.18 -10.09 5.26
N LYS A 27 -27.45 -8.82 4.95
CA LYS A 27 -28.57 -8.03 5.52
C LYS A 27 -29.91 -8.25 4.78
N GLY A 28 -29.96 -9.15 3.81
CA GLY A 28 -31.17 -9.49 3.06
C GLY A 28 -31.47 -8.58 1.86
N LEU A 29 -30.57 -7.64 1.54
CA LEU A 29 -30.74 -6.77 0.37
C LEU A 29 -30.29 -7.46 -0.91
N VAL A 30 -31.05 -7.27 -2.01
CA VAL A 30 -30.75 -7.85 -3.31
C VAL A 30 -29.75 -6.98 -4.06
N VAL A 31 -28.51 -7.44 -4.19
CA VAL A 31 -27.41 -6.66 -4.77
C VAL A 31 -27.72 -6.17 -6.19
N SER A 32 -28.43 -6.93 -7.02
CA SER A 32 -28.80 -6.53 -8.40
C SER A 32 -29.81 -5.39 -8.48
N LYS A 33 -30.50 -5.08 -7.36
CA LYS A 33 -31.48 -3.99 -7.26
C LYS A 33 -30.96 -2.83 -6.40
N LEU A 34 -29.70 -2.92 -5.94
CA LEU A 34 -29.12 -1.93 -5.02
C LEU A 34 -28.97 -0.58 -5.72
N LYS A 35 -29.46 0.47 -5.06
CA LYS A 35 -29.32 1.88 -5.47
C LYS A 35 -28.35 2.59 -4.54
N ILE A 36 -27.88 3.77 -4.97
CA ILE A 36 -26.98 4.61 -4.14
C ILE A 36 -27.67 5.03 -2.84
N GLU A 37 -28.97 5.30 -2.90
CA GLU A 37 -29.78 5.68 -1.74
C GLU A 37 -29.83 4.60 -0.65
N ASP A 38 -29.69 3.34 -1.04
CA ASP A 38 -29.66 2.21 -0.11
C ASP A 38 -28.35 2.17 0.69
N LEU A 39 -27.29 2.82 0.21
CA LEU A 39 -26.00 2.92 0.88
C LEU A 39 -26.01 4.03 1.95
N THR A 40 -26.89 3.89 2.92
CA THR A 40 -27.02 4.85 4.02
C THR A 40 -25.77 4.90 4.90
N LEU A 41 -25.63 5.98 5.70
CA LEU A 41 -24.55 6.07 6.69
C LEU A 41 -24.56 4.91 7.68
N ASN A 42 -25.75 4.45 8.07
CA ASN A 42 -25.90 3.34 9.00
C ASN A 42 -25.36 2.04 8.38
N ILE A 43 -25.73 1.72 7.15
CA ILE A 43 -25.24 0.52 6.46
C ILE A 43 -23.70 0.56 6.32
N ILE A 44 -23.14 1.71 5.97
CA ILE A 44 -21.69 1.84 5.84
C ILE A 44 -20.99 1.76 7.20
N SER A 45 -21.55 2.36 8.24
CA SER A 45 -21.02 2.26 9.61
C SER A 45 -21.08 0.83 10.13
N ASP A 46 -22.21 0.13 9.92
CA ASP A 46 -22.38 -1.28 10.29
C ASP A 46 -21.41 -2.19 9.56
N PHE A 47 -21.20 -1.93 8.25
CA PHE A 47 -20.18 -2.65 7.48
C PHE A 47 -18.79 -2.45 8.09
N LEU A 48 -18.38 -1.21 8.37
CA LEU A 48 -17.08 -0.92 8.96
C LEU A 48 -16.93 -1.55 10.35
N ASN A 49 -17.99 -1.60 11.16
CA ASN A 49 -17.98 -2.28 12.44
C ASN A 49 -17.88 -3.81 12.26
N SER A 50 -18.60 -4.38 11.27
CA SER A 50 -18.56 -5.82 11.03
C SER A 50 -17.17 -6.30 10.63
N ILE A 51 -16.43 -5.57 9.80
CA ILE A 51 -15.07 -5.96 9.43
C ILE A 51 -14.08 -5.85 10.60
N GLU A 52 -14.31 -4.93 11.54
CA GLU A 52 -13.51 -4.84 12.75
C GLU A 52 -13.81 -5.97 13.75
N VAL A 53 -15.09 -6.19 14.04
CA VAL A 53 -15.51 -7.13 15.10
C VAL A 53 -15.45 -8.58 14.61
N VAL A 54 -16.00 -8.86 13.42
CA VAL A 54 -16.11 -10.24 12.90
C VAL A 54 -14.81 -10.67 12.22
N GLN A 55 -14.24 -9.81 11.37
CA GLN A 55 -13.02 -10.14 10.62
C GLN A 55 -11.75 -9.73 11.35
N LYS A 56 -11.85 -9.09 12.53
CA LYS A 56 -10.72 -8.63 13.36
C LYS A 56 -9.69 -7.82 12.55
N CYS A 57 -10.14 -7.03 11.58
CA CYS A 57 -9.22 -6.23 10.78
C CYS A 57 -8.61 -5.08 11.59
N SER A 58 -7.40 -4.67 11.23
CA SER A 58 -6.74 -3.52 11.86
C SER A 58 -7.51 -2.21 11.59
N VAL A 59 -7.32 -1.23 12.47
CA VAL A 59 -7.84 0.13 12.30
C VAL A 59 -7.39 0.74 10.97
N THR A 60 -6.15 0.50 10.57
CA THR A 60 -5.60 0.92 9.27
C THR A 60 -6.40 0.31 8.11
N THR A 61 -6.71 -0.99 8.15
CA THR A 61 -7.52 -1.67 7.14
C THR A 61 -8.94 -1.10 7.09
N ARG A 62 -9.59 -0.90 8.24
CA ARG A 62 -10.91 -0.27 8.33
C ARG A 62 -10.91 1.12 7.69
N ASN A 63 -9.91 1.96 8.01
CA ASN A 63 -9.80 3.31 7.45
C ASN A 63 -9.54 3.27 5.93
N LEU A 64 -8.81 2.29 5.44
CA LEU A 64 -8.60 2.09 3.99
C LEU A 64 -9.92 1.75 3.28
N ARG A 65 -10.80 0.91 3.90
CA ARG A 65 -12.13 0.62 3.35
C ARG A 65 -13.00 1.88 3.31
N LEU A 66 -12.99 2.67 4.38
CA LEU A 66 -13.70 3.95 4.41
C LEU A 66 -13.19 4.91 3.33
N ALA A 67 -11.89 4.98 3.11
CA ALA A 67 -11.29 5.81 2.05
C ALA A 67 -11.75 5.37 0.65
N ALA A 68 -11.86 4.06 0.39
CA ALA A 68 -12.37 3.53 -0.87
C ALA A 68 -13.85 3.94 -1.10
N ILE A 69 -14.69 3.81 -0.08
CA ILE A 69 -16.11 4.19 -0.14
C ILE A 69 -16.25 5.70 -0.38
N ARG A 70 -15.50 6.54 0.34
CA ARG A 70 -15.48 7.99 0.14
C ARG A 70 -15.01 8.39 -1.26
N SER A 71 -14.02 7.69 -1.79
CA SER A 71 -13.52 7.93 -3.14
C SER A 71 -14.58 7.63 -4.20
N PHE A 72 -15.33 6.55 -4.01
CA PHE A 72 -16.47 6.20 -4.85
C PHE A 72 -17.58 7.25 -4.75
N ALA A 73 -17.98 7.64 -3.53
CA ALA A 73 -19.02 8.65 -3.32
C ALA A 73 -18.64 10.01 -3.93
N LYS A 74 -17.35 10.38 -3.83
CA LYS A 74 -16.83 11.57 -4.50
C LYS A 74 -16.97 11.49 -6.03
N TYR A 75 -16.68 10.33 -6.60
CA TYR A 75 -16.85 10.10 -8.03
C TYR A 75 -18.32 10.19 -8.43
N VAL A 76 -19.21 9.49 -7.74
CA VAL A 76 -20.66 9.52 -8.00
C VAL A 76 -21.19 10.94 -7.92
N SER A 77 -20.85 11.71 -6.89
CA SER A 77 -21.28 13.11 -6.74
C SER A 77 -20.72 14.06 -7.81
N SER A 78 -19.61 13.70 -8.46
CA SER A 78 -19.06 14.49 -9.57
C SER A 78 -19.76 14.21 -10.90
N VAL A 79 -20.39 13.05 -11.05
CA VAL A 79 -21.17 12.66 -12.24
C VAL A 79 -22.64 13.05 -12.08
N GLU A 80 -23.18 12.83 -10.88
CA GLU A 80 -24.57 13.11 -10.53
C GLU A 80 -24.63 13.99 -9.27
N PRO A 81 -24.78 15.33 -9.44
CA PRO A 81 -24.73 16.30 -8.33
C PRO A 81 -25.75 16.06 -7.22
N GLN A 82 -26.86 15.38 -7.53
CA GLN A 82 -27.87 15.00 -6.52
C GLN A 82 -27.29 14.20 -5.34
N TYR A 83 -26.18 13.48 -5.53
CA TYR A 83 -25.51 12.70 -4.48
C TYR A 83 -24.45 13.49 -3.69
N LEU A 84 -24.35 14.80 -3.88
CA LEU A 84 -23.39 15.64 -3.16
C LEU A 84 -23.63 15.62 -1.64
N LEU A 85 -24.90 15.61 -1.22
CA LEU A 85 -25.27 15.53 0.19
C LEU A 85 -24.82 14.19 0.78
N TRP A 86 -25.09 13.07 0.10
CA TRP A 86 -24.64 11.74 0.51
C TRP A 86 -23.12 11.67 0.68
N TYR A 87 -22.36 12.19 -0.31
CA TYR A 87 -20.90 12.27 -0.20
C TYR A 87 -20.45 13.13 0.99
N SER A 88 -21.09 14.27 1.24
CA SER A 88 -20.75 15.15 2.36
C SER A 88 -21.01 14.47 3.71
N MET A 89 -22.10 13.74 3.84
CA MET A 89 -22.44 12.97 5.04
C MET A 89 -21.44 11.87 5.34
N LEU A 90 -20.90 11.19 4.33
CA LEU A 90 -19.86 10.16 4.53
C LEU A 90 -18.55 10.70 5.12
N LYS A 91 -18.29 12.00 4.99
CA LYS A 91 -17.12 12.64 5.64
C LYS A 91 -17.24 12.68 7.15
N TYR A 92 -18.46 12.64 7.71
CA TYR A 92 -18.67 12.63 9.15
C TYR A 92 -18.36 11.27 9.81
N ILE A 93 -18.27 10.17 9.06
CA ILE A 93 -17.78 8.91 9.62
C ILE A 93 -16.28 9.10 9.94
N PRO A 94 -15.83 9.08 11.21
CA PRO A 94 -14.45 9.41 11.52
C PRO A 94 -13.50 8.27 11.12
N ASN A 95 -12.27 8.64 10.77
CA ASN A 95 -11.18 7.70 10.79
C ASN A 95 -10.88 7.33 12.24
N LYS A 96 -10.77 6.04 12.53
CA LYS A 96 -10.31 5.60 13.85
C LYS A 96 -8.79 5.80 13.95
N LYS A 97 -8.35 6.17 15.16
CA LYS A 97 -6.93 6.14 15.50
C LYS A 97 -6.64 4.79 16.16
N GLU A 98 -5.50 4.22 15.88
CA GLU A 98 -5.02 3.10 16.68
C GLU A 98 -4.86 3.63 18.11
N ASN A 99 -5.53 2.99 19.06
CA ASN A 99 -5.24 3.22 20.47
C ASN A 99 -3.88 2.57 20.73
N ILE A 100 -2.82 3.29 20.38
CA ILE A 100 -1.53 3.02 20.97
C ILE A 100 -1.78 3.31 22.44
N LYS A 101 -1.97 2.26 23.24
CA LYS A 101 -1.89 2.38 24.69
C LYS A 101 -0.47 2.83 24.99
N THR A 102 -0.25 4.13 24.95
CA THR A 102 0.92 4.72 25.56
C THR A 102 0.71 4.51 27.06
N PHE A 103 1.19 3.38 27.58
CA PHE A 103 1.59 3.38 28.96
C PHE A 103 2.58 4.53 29.10
N GLU A 104 2.37 5.41 30.08
CA GLU A 104 3.37 6.42 30.44
C GLU A 104 4.68 5.67 30.63
N GLY A 105 5.67 5.93 29.77
CA GLY A 105 6.93 5.19 29.72
C GLY A 105 7.09 4.17 28.58
N ALA A 106 6.07 3.83 27.80
CA ALA A 106 6.24 3.02 26.61
C ALA A 106 6.91 3.86 25.52
N ALA A 107 8.16 3.57 25.23
CA ALA A 107 8.86 4.07 24.07
C ALA A 107 8.00 3.86 22.83
N GLN A 108 7.95 4.85 21.93
CA GLN A 108 7.33 4.69 20.61
C GLN A 108 7.78 3.35 20.02
N PRO A 109 6.91 2.61 19.29
CA PRO A 109 7.31 1.35 18.69
C PRO A 109 8.62 1.59 17.93
N LYS A 110 9.72 1.05 18.47
CA LYS A 110 11.03 1.14 17.83
C LYS A 110 10.88 0.58 16.43
N ILE A 111 11.16 1.40 15.43
CA ILE A 111 11.37 0.87 14.09
C ILE A 111 12.56 -0.08 14.23
N HIS A 112 12.30 -1.38 14.12
CA HIS A 112 13.37 -2.38 14.08
C HIS A 112 14.07 -2.21 12.74
N TYR A 113 15.30 -1.74 12.78
CA TYR A 113 16.23 -1.74 11.66
C TYR A 113 17.32 -2.78 11.96
N LEU A 114 17.90 -3.30 10.91
CA LEU A 114 19.02 -4.23 11.03
C LEU A 114 20.29 -3.43 11.36
N GLU A 115 20.99 -3.85 12.41
CA GLU A 115 22.32 -3.34 12.72
C GLU A 115 23.31 -3.80 11.61
N LYS A 116 24.48 -3.15 11.57
CA LYS A 116 25.46 -3.43 10.51
C LYS A 116 25.90 -4.91 10.47
N GLU A 117 26.06 -5.50 11.63
CA GLU A 117 26.45 -6.91 11.82
C GLU A 117 25.34 -7.85 11.34
N GLU A 118 24.09 -7.56 11.68
CA GLU A 118 22.91 -8.32 11.23
C GLU A 118 22.74 -8.22 9.71
N MET A 119 22.95 -7.05 9.14
CA MET A 119 22.93 -6.84 7.69
C MET A 119 24.02 -7.68 7.02
N GLN A 120 25.22 -7.74 7.58
CA GLN A 120 26.33 -8.55 7.03
C GLN A 120 26.00 -10.04 7.07
N VAL A 121 25.37 -10.53 8.13
CA VAL A 121 24.88 -11.91 8.21
C VAL A 121 23.84 -12.18 7.13
N LEU A 122 22.87 -11.27 6.96
CA LEU A 122 21.84 -11.38 5.92
C LEU A 122 22.46 -11.43 4.50
N LEU A 123 23.44 -10.59 4.20
CA LEU A 123 24.11 -10.56 2.90
C LEU A 123 24.94 -11.84 2.63
N ASN A 124 25.41 -12.51 3.67
CA ASN A 124 26.17 -13.74 3.54
C ASN A 124 25.32 -15.02 3.60
N ALA A 125 24.00 -14.89 3.88
CA ALA A 125 23.12 -16.04 3.96
C ALA A 125 22.88 -16.78 2.62
N PRO A 126 22.81 -16.11 1.44
CA PRO A 126 22.63 -16.82 0.18
C PRO A 126 23.87 -17.64 -0.20
N ASP A 127 23.66 -18.88 -0.68
CA ASP A 127 24.73 -19.71 -1.23
C ASP A 127 25.20 -19.21 -2.59
N LYS A 128 26.28 -18.45 -2.59
CA LYS A 128 26.87 -17.81 -3.78
C LYS A 128 27.43 -18.79 -4.81
N THR A 129 27.50 -20.08 -4.49
CA THR A 129 27.95 -21.12 -5.44
C THR A 129 26.85 -21.52 -6.41
N THR A 130 25.59 -21.26 -6.05
CA THR A 130 24.43 -21.51 -6.90
C THR A 130 24.02 -20.26 -7.67
N LYS A 131 23.44 -20.44 -8.87
CA LYS A 131 22.91 -19.33 -9.67
C LYS A 131 21.82 -18.55 -8.92
N GLN A 132 20.98 -19.27 -8.16
CA GLN A 132 19.90 -18.67 -7.41
C GLN A 132 20.43 -17.87 -6.20
N GLY A 133 21.36 -18.43 -5.45
CA GLY A 133 21.94 -17.74 -4.32
C GLY A 133 22.79 -16.53 -4.73
N MET A 134 23.49 -16.61 -5.87
CA MET A 134 24.18 -15.44 -6.43
C MET A 134 23.19 -14.34 -6.81
N ARG A 135 22.06 -14.67 -7.46
CA ARG A 135 21.00 -13.70 -7.77
C ARG A 135 20.44 -13.05 -6.49
N ASP A 136 20.18 -13.87 -5.47
CA ASP A 136 19.58 -13.40 -4.22
C ASP A 136 20.56 -12.49 -3.47
N TYR A 137 21.86 -12.82 -3.48
CA TYR A 137 22.93 -11.97 -2.94
C TYR A 137 22.97 -10.61 -3.65
N VAL A 138 22.98 -10.60 -4.98
CA VAL A 138 23.03 -9.36 -5.77
C VAL A 138 21.80 -8.49 -5.51
N LEU A 139 20.60 -9.11 -5.41
CA LEU A 139 19.37 -8.39 -5.08
C LEU A 139 19.44 -7.74 -3.68
N LEU A 140 19.90 -8.47 -2.67
CA LEU A 140 20.05 -7.96 -1.31
C LEU A 140 21.07 -6.82 -1.25
N MET A 141 22.22 -6.99 -1.88
CA MET A 141 23.29 -5.98 -1.96
C MET A 141 22.78 -4.72 -2.66
N PHE A 142 22.09 -4.88 -3.79
CA PHE A 142 21.50 -3.77 -4.53
C PHE A 142 20.47 -3.00 -3.69
N MET A 143 19.57 -3.71 -2.98
CA MET A 143 18.58 -3.10 -2.11
C MET A 143 19.24 -2.38 -0.92
N TYR A 144 20.28 -2.97 -0.35
CA TYR A 144 21.03 -2.36 0.76
C TYR A 144 21.73 -1.08 0.31
N ASN A 145 22.40 -1.09 -0.84
CA ASN A 145 23.08 0.09 -1.38
C ASN A 145 22.09 1.22 -1.75
N THR A 146 20.99 0.88 -2.45
CA THR A 146 20.13 1.88 -3.10
C THR A 146 18.89 2.27 -2.29
N GLY A 147 18.57 1.54 -1.22
CA GLY A 147 17.34 1.71 -0.44
C GLY A 147 16.07 1.48 -1.27
N THR A 148 16.15 0.67 -2.33
CA THR A 148 15.01 0.38 -3.20
C THR A 148 14.02 -0.56 -2.54
N ARG A 149 12.73 -0.42 -2.90
CA ARG A 149 11.70 -1.39 -2.53
C ARG A 149 11.84 -2.64 -3.41
N ALA A 150 11.41 -3.79 -2.89
CA ALA A 150 11.39 -5.04 -3.66
C ALA A 150 10.66 -4.89 -5.01
N SER A 151 9.55 -4.16 -5.05
CA SER A 151 8.82 -3.89 -6.29
C SER A 151 9.54 -2.95 -7.27
N GLU A 152 10.49 -2.17 -6.80
CA GLU A 152 11.31 -1.27 -7.63
C GLU A 152 12.46 -2.04 -8.26
N VAL A 153 13.17 -2.85 -7.45
CA VAL A 153 14.34 -3.57 -7.93
C VAL A 153 14.02 -4.60 -9.02
N VAL A 154 12.88 -5.30 -8.92
CA VAL A 154 12.49 -6.29 -9.95
C VAL A 154 12.13 -5.66 -11.30
N ASN A 155 11.96 -4.35 -11.36
CA ASN A 155 11.67 -3.61 -12.59
C ASN A 155 12.88 -2.86 -13.15
N VAL A 156 14.05 -2.95 -12.51
CA VAL A 156 15.30 -2.37 -13.03
C VAL A 156 15.72 -3.12 -14.27
N LYS A 157 16.08 -2.38 -15.29
CA LYS A 157 16.60 -2.91 -16.56
C LYS A 157 18.09 -2.61 -16.66
N ILE A 158 18.81 -3.38 -17.47
CA ILE A 158 20.23 -3.13 -17.76
C ILE A 158 20.43 -1.72 -18.33
N SER A 159 19.48 -1.22 -19.13
CA SER A 159 19.49 0.14 -19.67
C SER A 159 19.36 1.25 -18.61
N ASP A 160 18.93 0.92 -17.40
CA ASP A 160 18.79 1.87 -16.31
C ASP A 160 20.11 1.99 -15.51
N ILE A 161 21.10 1.15 -15.78
CA ILE A 161 22.41 1.11 -15.10
C ILE A 161 23.46 1.80 -15.98
N HIS A 162 24.10 2.81 -15.43
CA HIS A 162 25.19 3.54 -16.05
C HIS A 162 26.47 3.31 -15.26
N ILE A 163 27.36 2.52 -15.83
CA ILE A 163 28.65 2.22 -15.20
C ILE A 163 29.57 3.42 -15.41
N GLY A 164 30.10 3.93 -14.31
CA GLY A 164 31.03 5.04 -14.30
C GLY A 164 32.41 4.65 -14.86
N SER A 165 33.18 5.63 -15.31
CA SER A 165 34.60 5.53 -15.60
C SER A 165 35.44 5.66 -14.31
N PRO A 166 36.75 5.47 -14.31
CA PRO A 166 37.57 5.50 -13.09
C PRO A 166 37.44 6.75 -12.20
N ASN A 167 36.91 7.85 -12.75
CA ASN A 167 36.70 9.12 -12.03
C ASN A 167 35.21 9.49 -11.87
N THR A 168 34.28 8.61 -12.21
CA THR A 168 32.84 8.87 -12.14
C THR A 168 32.10 7.73 -11.44
N VAL A 169 31.14 8.07 -10.61
CA VAL A 169 30.35 7.09 -9.85
C VAL A 169 29.36 6.36 -10.78
N SER A 170 29.28 5.06 -10.64
CA SER A 170 28.22 4.27 -11.29
C SER A 170 26.85 4.63 -10.70
N VAL A 171 25.83 4.74 -11.55
CA VAL A 171 24.50 5.18 -11.15
C VAL A 171 23.43 4.28 -11.76
N VAL A 172 22.41 3.96 -10.99
CA VAL A 172 21.21 3.32 -11.49
C VAL A 172 20.01 4.25 -11.38
N TYR A 173 19.16 4.31 -12.38
CA TYR A 173 17.92 5.06 -12.39
C TYR A 173 16.75 4.18 -11.98
N VAL A 174 16.24 4.40 -10.76
CA VAL A 174 15.16 3.60 -10.17
C VAL A 174 13.81 4.28 -10.36
N ARG A 175 12.84 3.57 -10.91
CA ARG A 175 11.46 4.06 -11.07
C ARG A 175 10.62 3.72 -9.84
N GLY A 176 10.17 4.74 -9.13
CA GLY A 176 9.36 4.62 -7.93
C GLY A 176 7.86 4.88 -8.16
N LYS A 177 7.16 5.08 -7.07
CA LYS A 177 5.71 5.36 -7.06
C LYS A 177 5.39 6.61 -7.89
N GLY A 178 4.37 6.50 -8.74
CA GLY A 178 3.94 7.60 -9.62
C GLY A 178 4.85 7.81 -10.83
N ASN A 179 5.61 6.78 -11.23
CA ASN A 179 6.54 6.81 -12.36
C ASN A 179 7.67 7.85 -12.20
N LYS A 180 7.99 8.23 -10.97
CA LYS A 180 9.10 9.14 -10.68
C LYS A 180 10.40 8.34 -10.71
N THR A 181 11.37 8.82 -11.48
CA THR A 181 12.70 8.24 -11.56
C THR A 181 13.65 8.99 -10.61
N ARG A 182 14.48 8.24 -9.87
CA ARG A 182 15.56 8.79 -9.05
C ARG A 182 16.90 8.12 -9.39
N PRO A 183 17.98 8.88 -9.48
CA PRO A 183 19.32 8.32 -9.57
C PRO A 183 19.74 7.79 -8.19
N CYS A 184 20.33 6.61 -8.17
CA CYS A 184 20.94 6.02 -6.97
C CYS A 184 22.39 5.68 -7.31
N PRO A 185 23.38 6.23 -6.58
CA PRO A 185 24.78 5.85 -6.78
C PRO A 185 25.00 4.39 -6.38
N LEU A 186 25.81 3.69 -7.12
CA LEU A 186 26.22 2.31 -6.83
C LEU A 186 27.60 2.31 -6.18
N TRP A 187 27.78 1.47 -5.17
CA TRP A 187 29.11 1.17 -4.62
C TRP A 187 29.89 0.33 -5.60
N ASP A 188 31.20 0.40 -5.53
CA ASP A 188 32.09 -0.41 -6.39
C ASP A 188 31.89 -1.91 -6.17
N THR A 189 31.33 -2.29 -5.03
CA THR A 189 31.02 -3.68 -4.66
C THR A 189 29.63 -4.13 -5.07
N THR A 190 28.78 -3.23 -5.60
CA THR A 190 27.41 -3.53 -6.02
C THR A 190 27.36 -3.90 -7.50
#